data_68e02bd1017c617c250a390dc789896a
#
_entry.id   68e02bd1017c617c250a390dc789896a
#
_cell.length_a   1.000
_cell.length_b   1.000
_cell.length_c   1.000
_cell.angle_alpha   90.00
_cell.angle_beta   90.00
_cell.angle_gamma   90.00
#
_symmetry.space_group_name_H-M   'P 1'
#
loop_
_entity.id
_entity.type
_entity.pdbx_description
1 polymer ?
#
loop_
_entity_poly.entity_id
_entity_poly.type
_entity_poly.pdbx_seq_one_letter_code
_entity_poly.pdbx_strand_id
1 'polypeptide(L)'
;MVLDKEGFNQWAAQYDQTVAQTQADSQYPFAGYDTVLQAIETIVAAKPQPEVLDAGFGTGVLTRRLAERGAQITGFDFALAMVETVRNQLPQAELFVHDFNDGWPAVLAEKQFDFIVSTYALHHLSVAGQIAWIQEMLGHLKPGGRVLIGDVAFDNAAALYACRDQAGERWDADEIYLTREQLK
;
A
#
# COMPACT_ATOMS: atom_id res chain seq x y z
N MET A 1 -9.89 13.71 9.21
CA MET A 1 -9.81 13.13 10.59
C MET A 1 -8.71 12.11 10.55
N VAL A 2 -7.54 12.41 11.13
CA VAL A 2 -6.47 11.41 11.23
C VAL A 2 -7.03 10.26 12.03
N LEU A 3 -7.24 9.12 11.39
CA LEU A 3 -7.50 7.89 12.11
C LEU A 3 -6.18 7.51 12.78
N ASP A 4 -6.11 7.64 14.11
CA ASP A 4 -5.05 7.03 14.89
C ASP A 4 -5.13 5.50 14.82
N LYS A 5 -4.16 4.80 15.43
CA LYS A 5 -4.14 3.32 15.42
C LYS A 5 -5.45 2.70 15.90
N GLU A 6 -6.15 3.33 16.83
CA GLU A 6 -7.43 2.88 17.36
C GLU A 6 -8.58 3.11 16.37
N GLY A 7 -8.60 4.25 15.70
CA GLY A 7 -9.56 4.58 14.65
C GLY A 7 -9.45 3.66 13.44
N PHE A 8 -8.23 3.33 12.99
CA PHE A 8 -8.01 2.35 11.93
C PHE A 8 -8.45 0.95 12.32
N ASN A 9 -8.23 0.52 13.57
CA ASN A 9 -8.72 -0.77 14.05
C ASN A 9 -10.26 -0.87 14.04
N GLN A 10 -10.95 0.24 14.35
CA GLN A 10 -12.41 0.27 14.32
C GLN A 10 -12.95 0.39 12.88
N TRP A 11 -12.21 1.02 11.98
CA TRP A 11 -12.60 1.26 10.60
C TRP A 11 -12.32 0.07 9.68
N ALA A 12 -11.44 -0.85 10.07
CA ALA A 12 -11.07 -2.04 9.30
C ALA A 12 -12.28 -2.79 8.73
N ALA A 13 -13.34 -2.95 9.54
CA ALA A 13 -14.57 -3.65 9.12
C ALA A 13 -15.41 -2.88 8.08
N GLN A 14 -15.23 -1.56 7.96
CA GLN A 14 -15.95 -0.70 7.02
C GLN A 14 -15.10 -0.31 5.81
N TYR A 15 -13.78 -0.51 5.88
CA TYR A 15 -12.83 -0.10 4.86
C TYR A 15 -13.16 -0.69 3.49
N ASP A 16 -13.34 -2.01 3.41
CA ASP A 16 -13.63 -2.70 2.15
C ASP A 16 -14.97 -2.24 1.53
N GLN A 17 -15.95 -1.86 2.36
CA GLN A 17 -17.22 -1.31 1.85
C GLN A 17 -17.03 0.10 1.26
N THR A 18 -16.23 0.94 1.92
CA THR A 18 -15.94 2.28 1.42
C THR A 18 -15.14 2.22 0.12
N VAL A 19 -14.14 1.33 0.04
CA VAL A 19 -13.38 1.07 -1.19
C VAL A 19 -14.31 0.64 -2.32
N ALA A 20 -15.20 -0.34 -2.06
CA ALA A 20 -16.13 -0.85 -3.07
C ALA A 20 -17.09 0.24 -3.61
N GLN A 21 -17.59 1.13 -2.74
CA GLN A 21 -18.50 2.21 -3.15
C GLN A 21 -17.78 3.26 -4.00
N THR A 22 -16.63 3.77 -3.54
CA THR A 22 -15.88 4.82 -4.26
C THR A 22 -15.28 4.31 -5.56
N GLN A 23 -14.90 3.03 -5.61
CA GLN A 23 -14.46 2.37 -6.83
C GLN A 23 -15.58 2.25 -7.86
N ALA A 24 -16.79 1.84 -7.47
CA ALA A 24 -17.94 1.71 -8.36
C ALA A 24 -18.28 3.06 -9.03
N ASP A 25 -18.13 4.16 -8.31
CA ASP A 25 -18.38 5.51 -8.78
C ASP A 25 -17.20 6.14 -9.54
N SER A 26 -16.06 5.42 -9.66
CA SER A 26 -14.81 5.94 -10.25
C SER A 26 -14.37 7.27 -9.64
N GLN A 27 -14.54 7.42 -8.33
CA GLN A 27 -14.27 8.65 -7.58
C GLN A 27 -13.06 8.51 -6.65
N TYR A 28 -12.47 9.68 -6.31
CA TYR A 28 -11.45 9.81 -5.28
C TYR A 28 -11.93 9.21 -3.93
N PRO A 29 -11.05 8.52 -3.18
CA PRO A 29 -9.63 8.24 -3.49
C PRO A 29 -9.40 6.93 -4.27
N PHE A 30 -10.37 6.03 -4.42
CA PHE A 30 -10.20 4.68 -4.94
C PHE A 30 -10.61 4.51 -6.42
N ALA A 31 -10.63 5.61 -7.19
CA ALA A 31 -10.82 5.52 -8.65
C ALA A 31 -9.77 4.60 -9.28
N GLY A 32 -10.21 3.53 -9.96
CA GLY A 32 -9.30 2.59 -10.61
C GLY A 32 -8.57 1.60 -9.68
N TYR A 33 -8.98 1.48 -8.42
CA TYR A 33 -8.38 0.61 -7.42
C TYR A 33 -8.10 -0.81 -7.94
N ASP A 34 -9.10 -1.51 -8.45
CA ASP A 34 -8.92 -2.87 -9.00
C ASP A 34 -7.96 -2.92 -10.18
N THR A 35 -7.93 -1.89 -11.02
CA THR A 35 -7.00 -1.81 -12.16
C THR A 35 -5.56 -1.72 -11.67
N VAL A 36 -5.32 -0.95 -10.61
CA VAL A 36 -3.99 -0.83 -9.97
C VAL A 36 -3.57 -2.15 -9.38
N LEU A 37 -4.44 -2.79 -8.58
CA LEU A 37 -4.12 -4.09 -7.97
C LEU A 37 -3.88 -5.17 -9.04
N GLN A 38 -4.70 -5.22 -10.09
CA GLN A 38 -4.53 -6.16 -11.20
C GLN A 38 -3.23 -5.96 -11.97
N ALA A 39 -2.80 -4.71 -12.16
CA ALA A 39 -1.53 -4.41 -12.80
C ALA A 39 -0.35 -4.95 -11.97
N ILE A 40 -0.35 -4.72 -10.65
CA ILE A 40 0.67 -5.24 -9.73
C ILE A 40 0.65 -6.78 -9.74
N GLU A 41 -0.53 -7.39 -9.60
CA GLU A 41 -0.72 -8.85 -9.64
C GLU A 41 -0.15 -9.46 -10.91
N THR A 42 -0.40 -8.84 -12.08
CA THR A 42 0.10 -9.31 -13.37
C THR A 42 1.63 -9.29 -13.43
N ILE A 43 2.26 -8.22 -12.92
CA ILE A 43 3.71 -8.08 -12.90
C ILE A 43 4.34 -9.13 -11.98
N VAL A 44 3.79 -9.31 -10.78
CA VAL A 44 4.31 -10.25 -9.78
C VAL A 44 4.13 -11.70 -10.25
N ALA A 45 2.99 -12.05 -10.82
CA ALA A 45 2.67 -13.39 -11.31
C ALA A 45 3.54 -13.85 -12.51
N ALA A 46 4.25 -12.93 -13.17
CA ALA A 46 5.20 -13.27 -14.22
C ALA A 46 6.43 -14.06 -13.70
N LYS A 47 6.71 -14.00 -12.39
CA LYS A 47 7.77 -14.77 -11.73
C LYS A 47 7.19 -15.96 -10.98
N PRO A 48 7.69 -17.19 -11.17
CA PRO A 48 7.26 -18.36 -10.38
C PRO A 48 7.68 -18.21 -8.92
N GLN A 49 6.73 -18.41 -7.98
CA GLN A 49 6.97 -18.41 -6.55
C GLN A 49 7.80 -17.20 -6.05
N PRO A 50 7.42 -15.95 -6.39
CA PRO A 50 8.20 -14.80 -5.99
C PRO A 50 8.15 -14.58 -4.48
N GLU A 51 9.26 -14.12 -3.89
CA GLU A 51 9.27 -13.61 -2.53
C GLU A 51 8.84 -12.14 -2.57
N VAL A 52 7.74 -11.82 -1.88
CA VAL A 52 7.09 -10.51 -1.91
C VAL A 52 6.99 -9.93 -0.51
N LEU A 53 7.44 -8.69 -0.35
CA LEU A 53 7.10 -7.86 0.81
C LEU A 53 5.91 -6.97 0.45
N ASP A 54 4.83 -7.05 1.24
CA ASP A 54 3.68 -6.15 1.16
C ASP A 54 3.72 -5.17 2.33
N ALA A 55 4.09 -3.92 2.05
CA ALA A 55 4.31 -2.88 3.03
C ALA A 55 3.06 -2.00 3.19
N GLY A 56 2.40 -2.08 4.33
CA GLY A 56 1.10 -1.44 4.58
C GLY A 56 -0.04 -2.18 3.89
N PHE A 57 -0.17 -3.48 4.15
CA PHE A 57 -1.08 -4.36 3.40
C PHE A 57 -2.58 -4.14 3.70
N GLY A 58 -2.94 -3.37 4.74
CA GLY A 58 -4.32 -3.06 5.12
C GLY A 58 -5.17 -4.33 5.36
N THR A 59 -6.34 -4.42 4.72
CA THR A 59 -7.22 -5.59 4.79
C THR A 59 -6.70 -6.80 3.99
N GLY A 60 -5.55 -6.67 3.32
CA GLY A 60 -4.86 -7.75 2.62
C GLY A 60 -5.50 -8.17 1.30
N VAL A 61 -6.24 -7.30 0.62
CA VAL A 61 -6.84 -7.62 -0.68
C VAL A 61 -5.78 -8.02 -1.69
N LEU A 62 -4.73 -7.20 -1.87
CA LEU A 62 -3.62 -7.52 -2.77
C LEU A 62 -2.82 -8.72 -2.25
N THR A 63 -2.51 -8.74 -0.96
CA THR A 63 -1.78 -9.82 -0.28
C THR A 63 -2.36 -11.19 -0.60
N ARG A 64 -3.69 -11.33 -0.47
CA ARG A 64 -4.40 -12.60 -0.79
C ARG A 64 -4.28 -12.96 -2.27
N ARG A 65 -4.51 -12.00 -3.17
CA ARG A 65 -4.40 -12.22 -4.63
C ARG A 65 -3.00 -12.72 -5.00
N LEU A 66 -1.95 -12.13 -4.41
CA LEU A 66 -0.57 -12.53 -4.65
C LEU A 66 -0.27 -13.94 -4.08
N ALA A 67 -0.73 -14.23 -2.87
CA ALA A 67 -0.58 -15.56 -2.26
C ALA A 67 -1.30 -16.67 -3.06
N GLU A 68 -2.51 -16.41 -3.57
CA GLU A 68 -3.25 -17.31 -4.46
C GLU A 68 -2.52 -17.59 -5.78
N ARG A 69 -1.65 -16.68 -6.23
CA ARG A 69 -0.77 -16.86 -7.39
C ARG A 69 0.57 -17.52 -7.04
N GLY A 70 0.73 -17.97 -5.80
CA GLY A 70 1.90 -18.71 -5.35
C GLY A 70 3.05 -17.84 -4.85
N ALA A 71 2.84 -16.55 -4.58
CA ALA A 71 3.84 -15.72 -3.95
C ALA A 71 4.09 -16.13 -2.48
N GLN A 72 5.35 -16.07 -2.06
CA GLN A 72 5.75 -16.21 -0.66
C GLN A 72 5.67 -14.82 -0.02
N ILE A 73 4.71 -14.64 0.88
CA ILE A 73 4.37 -13.34 1.43
C ILE A 73 5.07 -13.10 2.76
N THR A 74 5.78 -12.00 2.83
CA THR A 74 6.11 -11.26 4.05
C THR A 74 5.33 -9.95 4.01
N GLY A 75 4.82 -9.46 5.14
CA GLY A 75 4.10 -8.19 5.13
C GLY A 75 3.96 -7.57 6.51
N PHE A 76 3.72 -6.27 6.53
CA PHE A 76 3.43 -5.55 7.77
C PHE A 76 2.34 -4.50 7.56
N ASP A 77 1.64 -4.22 8.64
CA ASP A 77 0.71 -3.11 8.76
C ASP A 77 0.80 -2.55 10.18
N PHE A 78 0.50 -1.26 10.37
CA PHE A 78 0.56 -0.66 11.70
C PHE A 78 -0.66 -1.01 12.57
N ALA A 79 -1.78 -1.40 11.96
CA ALA A 79 -3.00 -1.76 12.64
C ALA A 79 -3.02 -3.25 13.01
N LEU A 80 -2.98 -3.56 14.31
CA LEU A 80 -3.02 -4.94 14.80
C LEU A 80 -4.22 -5.73 14.26
N ALA A 81 -5.41 -5.10 14.19
CA ALA A 81 -6.62 -5.74 13.69
C ALA A 81 -6.50 -6.18 12.21
N MET A 82 -5.79 -5.40 11.37
CA MET A 82 -5.49 -5.76 9.99
C MET A 82 -4.57 -6.99 9.95
N VAL A 83 -3.49 -6.96 10.74
CA VAL A 83 -2.53 -8.07 10.83
C VAL A 83 -3.21 -9.35 11.27
N GLU A 84 -4.05 -9.32 12.31
CA GLU A 84 -4.78 -10.49 12.79
C GLU A 84 -5.77 -11.04 11.76
N THR A 85 -6.49 -10.13 11.10
CA THR A 85 -7.46 -10.50 10.04
C THR A 85 -6.77 -11.24 8.90
N VAL A 86 -5.68 -10.67 8.38
CA VAL A 86 -4.95 -11.29 7.24
C VAL A 86 -4.22 -12.56 7.67
N ARG A 87 -3.65 -12.60 8.88
CA ARG A 87 -2.99 -13.81 9.42
C ARG A 87 -3.94 -15.01 9.53
N ASN A 88 -5.19 -14.77 9.93
CA ASN A 88 -6.19 -15.83 9.99
C ASN A 88 -6.56 -16.38 8.60
N GLN A 89 -6.44 -15.57 7.55
CA GLN A 89 -6.75 -15.98 6.18
C GLN A 89 -5.53 -16.58 5.46
N LEU A 90 -4.32 -16.14 5.82
CA LEU A 90 -3.05 -16.55 5.23
C LEU A 90 -2.06 -17.03 6.31
N PRO A 91 -2.31 -18.16 6.98
CA PRO A 91 -1.48 -18.64 8.09
C PRO A 91 -0.03 -18.98 7.69
N GLN A 92 0.24 -19.13 6.39
CA GLN A 92 1.58 -19.38 5.84
C GLN A 92 2.38 -18.09 5.59
N ALA A 93 1.74 -16.91 5.62
CA ALA A 93 2.41 -15.64 5.40
C ALA A 93 3.13 -15.16 6.68
N GLU A 94 4.28 -14.55 6.52
CA GLU A 94 5.02 -13.94 7.63
C GLU A 94 4.54 -12.49 7.82
N LEU A 95 3.58 -12.30 8.73
CA LEU A 95 2.93 -11.01 8.95
C LEU A 95 3.23 -10.47 10.36
N PHE A 96 3.50 -9.15 10.46
CA PHE A 96 3.78 -8.51 11.74
C PHE A 96 3.27 -7.07 11.78
N VAL A 97 3.15 -6.55 13.00
CA VAL A 97 2.76 -5.15 13.23
C VAL A 97 3.99 -4.27 13.12
N HIS A 98 3.93 -3.24 12.29
CA HIS A 98 4.98 -2.24 12.17
C HIS A 98 4.45 -0.93 11.57
N ASP A 99 4.93 0.19 12.09
CA ASP A 99 4.57 1.52 11.62
C ASP A 99 5.69 2.08 10.72
N PHE A 100 5.33 2.66 9.58
CA PHE A 100 6.30 3.32 8.70
C PHE A 100 7.14 4.38 9.42
N ASN A 101 6.58 5.04 10.43
CA ASN A 101 7.28 6.07 11.21
C ASN A 101 8.42 5.51 12.09
N ASP A 102 8.45 4.20 12.33
CA ASP A 102 9.50 3.53 13.10
C ASP A 102 10.72 3.14 12.24
N GLY A 103 10.73 3.53 10.96
CA GLY A 103 11.79 3.19 9.99
C GLY A 103 11.70 1.76 9.47
N TRP A 104 12.79 1.25 8.87
CA TRP A 104 12.81 -0.11 8.32
C TRP A 104 12.73 -1.17 9.40
N PRO A 105 11.87 -2.20 9.27
CA PRO A 105 11.73 -3.23 10.29
C PRO A 105 13.01 -4.01 10.51
N ALA A 106 13.51 -4.07 11.73
CA ALA A 106 14.74 -4.79 12.07
C ALA A 106 14.70 -6.29 11.68
N VAL A 107 13.50 -6.90 11.71
CA VAL A 107 13.28 -8.30 11.29
C VAL A 107 13.51 -8.50 9.79
N LEU A 108 13.51 -7.44 9.00
CA LEU A 108 13.75 -7.46 7.56
C LEU A 108 15.17 -7.00 7.17
N ALA A 109 16.04 -6.64 8.13
CA ALA A 109 17.34 -6.03 7.85
C ALA A 109 18.22 -6.82 6.86
N GLU A 110 18.18 -8.15 6.93
CA GLU A 110 18.97 -9.04 6.06
C GLU A 110 18.13 -9.70 4.94
N LYS A 111 16.83 -9.35 4.84
CA LYS A 111 15.95 -9.94 3.82
C LYS A 111 16.02 -9.15 2.52
N GLN A 112 15.94 -9.89 1.42
CA GLN A 112 15.79 -9.34 0.07
C GLN A 112 14.61 -9.98 -0.63
N PHE A 113 13.91 -9.20 -1.46
CA PHE A 113 12.67 -9.59 -2.09
C PHE A 113 12.75 -9.49 -3.62
N ASP A 114 11.97 -10.31 -4.30
CA ASP A 114 11.77 -10.20 -5.73
C ASP A 114 10.89 -8.99 -6.07
N PHE A 115 9.89 -8.76 -5.22
CA PHE A 115 9.04 -7.58 -5.30
C PHE A 115 8.80 -7.01 -3.91
N ILE A 116 8.81 -5.69 -3.82
CA ILE A 116 8.29 -4.97 -2.66
C ILE A 116 7.12 -4.15 -3.17
N VAL A 117 5.93 -4.40 -2.62
CA VAL A 117 4.71 -3.73 -3.01
C VAL A 117 4.20 -2.85 -1.88
N SER A 118 3.59 -1.71 -2.22
CA SER A 118 2.86 -0.87 -1.29
C SER A 118 1.69 -0.25 -2.02
N THR A 119 0.47 -0.40 -1.50
CA THR A 119 -0.73 0.12 -2.15
C THR A 119 -1.56 0.95 -1.18
N TYR A 120 -1.87 2.18 -1.59
CA TYR A 120 -2.69 3.12 -0.82
C TYR A 120 -2.24 3.29 0.64
N ALA A 121 -0.92 3.38 0.86
CA ALA A 121 -0.32 3.44 2.19
C ALA A 121 0.72 4.56 2.35
N LEU A 122 1.54 4.82 1.33
CA LEU A 122 2.65 5.78 1.46
C LEU A 122 2.17 7.23 1.55
N HIS A 123 0.99 7.56 1.05
CA HIS A 123 0.42 8.92 1.12
C HIS A 123 0.16 9.40 2.56
N HIS A 124 0.18 8.53 3.55
CA HIS A 124 0.14 8.91 4.97
C HIS A 124 1.47 9.47 5.49
N LEU A 125 2.54 9.38 4.70
CA LEU A 125 3.86 9.92 5.06
C LEU A 125 4.09 11.29 4.40
N SER A 126 4.96 12.10 5.03
CA SER A 126 5.49 13.30 4.37
C SER A 126 6.21 12.95 3.08
N VAL A 127 6.36 13.90 2.15
CA VAL A 127 7.13 13.70 0.91
C VAL A 127 8.53 13.12 1.19
N ALA A 128 9.22 13.66 2.21
CA ALA A 128 10.54 13.16 2.61
C ALA A 128 10.48 11.71 3.14
N GLY A 129 9.42 11.38 3.89
CA GLY A 129 9.18 10.02 4.39
C GLY A 129 8.91 9.04 3.25
N GLN A 130 8.08 9.40 2.27
CA GLN A 130 7.83 8.58 1.09
C GLN A 130 9.11 8.28 0.31
N ILE A 131 9.94 9.30 0.08
CA ILE A 131 11.24 9.15 -0.62
C ILE A 131 12.18 8.24 0.19
N ALA A 132 12.30 8.45 1.49
CA ALA A 132 13.15 7.63 2.35
C ALA A 132 12.72 6.15 2.30
N TRP A 133 11.41 5.86 2.37
CA TRP A 133 10.89 4.50 2.28
C TRP A 133 11.15 3.86 0.92
N ILE A 134 10.99 4.60 -0.18
CA ILE A 134 11.34 4.10 -1.51
C ILE A 134 12.83 3.74 -1.60
N GLN A 135 13.71 4.54 -1.02
CA GLN A 135 15.15 4.27 -0.98
C GLN A 135 15.48 3.00 -0.16
N GLU A 136 14.85 2.84 1.01
CA GLU A 136 14.99 1.61 1.81
C GLU A 136 14.50 0.38 1.04
N MET A 137 13.31 0.45 0.44
CA MET A 137 12.77 -0.64 -0.40
C MET A 137 13.73 -1.04 -1.51
N LEU A 138 14.34 -0.08 -2.20
CA LEU A 138 15.30 -0.35 -3.27
C LEU A 138 16.56 -1.08 -2.76
N GLY A 139 17.00 -0.79 -1.52
CA GLY A 139 18.12 -1.47 -0.86
C GLY A 139 17.85 -2.94 -0.53
N HIS A 140 16.59 -3.32 -0.42
CA HIS A 140 16.15 -4.67 -0.05
C HIS A 140 15.62 -5.50 -1.23
N LEU A 141 15.96 -5.11 -2.46
CA LEU A 141 15.64 -5.90 -3.66
C LEU A 141 16.73 -6.93 -3.99
N LYS A 142 16.30 -8.10 -4.40
CA LYS A 142 17.16 -9.06 -5.10
C LYS A 142 17.59 -8.50 -6.46
N PRO A 143 18.69 -9.01 -7.06
CA PRO A 143 19.05 -8.64 -8.42
C PRO A 143 17.89 -8.83 -9.40
N GLY A 144 17.49 -7.76 -10.08
CA GLY A 144 16.34 -7.73 -10.99
C GLY A 144 14.97 -7.60 -10.32
N GLY A 145 14.94 -7.45 -8.99
CA GLY A 145 13.71 -7.17 -8.24
C GLY A 145 13.12 -5.77 -8.53
N ARG A 146 11.89 -5.55 -8.12
CA ARG A 146 11.16 -4.31 -8.37
C ARG A 146 10.40 -3.82 -7.15
N VAL A 147 10.36 -2.51 -6.96
CA VAL A 147 9.37 -1.84 -6.10
C VAL A 147 8.16 -1.48 -6.96
N LEU A 148 6.97 -1.83 -6.49
CA LEU A 148 5.70 -1.54 -7.16
C LEU A 148 4.81 -0.74 -6.19
N ILE A 149 4.56 0.52 -6.52
CA ILE A 149 3.74 1.41 -5.71
C ILE A 149 2.45 1.69 -6.47
N GLY A 150 1.32 1.39 -5.84
CA GLY A 150 0.00 1.75 -6.32
C GLY A 150 -0.62 2.76 -5.36
N ASP A 151 -0.61 4.04 -5.72
CA ASP A 151 -1.12 5.09 -4.85
C ASP A 151 -1.75 6.22 -5.67
N VAL A 152 -2.48 7.10 -4.98
CA VAL A 152 -3.04 8.31 -5.59
C VAL A 152 -1.89 9.25 -5.97
N ALA A 153 -1.82 9.61 -7.24
CA ALA A 153 -0.84 10.55 -7.75
C ALA A 153 -1.46 11.43 -8.86
N PHE A 154 -0.87 12.57 -9.11
CA PHE A 154 -1.36 13.53 -10.07
C PHE A 154 -0.29 13.89 -11.11
N ASP A 155 -0.70 14.20 -12.33
CA ASP A 155 0.22 14.63 -13.37
C ASP A 155 0.96 15.92 -13.00
N ASN A 156 0.28 16.84 -12.31
CA ASN A 156 0.81 18.13 -11.86
C ASN A 156 -0.04 18.72 -10.72
N ALA A 157 0.43 19.81 -10.15
CA ALA A 157 -0.25 20.50 -9.06
C ALA A 157 -1.66 21.02 -9.45
N ALA A 158 -1.87 21.43 -10.70
CA ALA A 158 -3.18 21.90 -11.15
C ALA A 158 -4.22 20.75 -11.13
N ALA A 159 -3.84 19.55 -11.55
CA ALA A 159 -4.69 18.37 -11.50
C ALA A 159 -5.02 17.97 -10.04
N LEU A 160 -4.04 18.06 -9.13
CA LEU A 160 -4.23 17.82 -7.71
C LEU A 160 -5.24 18.80 -7.12
N TYR A 161 -5.08 20.11 -7.36
CA TYR A 161 -6.00 21.12 -6.83
C TYR A 161 -7.40 20.97 -7.42
N ALA A 162 -7.54 20.66 -8.70
CA ALA A 162 -8.82 20.43 -9.33
C ALA A 162 -9.55 19.21 -8.71
N CYS A 163 -8.83 18.12 -8.43
CA CYS A 163 -9.38 16.96 -7.76
C CYS A 163 -9.81 17.28 -6.32
N ARG A 164 -8.99 18.01 -5.58
CA ARG A 164 -9.31 18.47 -4.22
C ARG A 164 -10.60 19.30 -4.19
N ASP A 165 -10.71 20.27 -5.09
CA ASP A 165 -11.87 21.16 -5.15
C ASP A 165 -13.14 20.37 -5.56
N GLN A 166 -13.00 19.35 -6.40
CA GLN A 166 -14.11 18.47 -6.78
C GLN A 166 -14.50 17.49 -5.66
N ALA A 167 -13.52 16.98 -4.92
CA ALA A 167 -13.75 16.07 -3.79
C ALA A 167 -14.45 16.76 -2.62
N GLY A 168 -14.17 18.07 -2.41
CA GLY A 168 -14.78 18.86 -1.35
C GLY A 168 -14.55 18.24 0.03
N GLU A 169 -15.61 17.97 0.76
CA GLU A 169 -15.56 17.39 2.11
C GLU A 169 -14.98 15.97 2.17
N ARG A 170 -14.89 15.28 1.03
CA ARG A 170 -14.28 13.93 0.96
C ARG A 170 -12.76 13.97 0.86
N TRP A 171 -12.18 15.16 0.60
CA TRP A 171 -10.73 15.32 0.55
C TRP A 171 -10.13 15.17 1.94
N ASP A 172 -9.19 14.22 2.09
CA ASP A 172 -8.40 14.13 3.30
C ASP A 172 -7.19 15.08 3.20
N ALA A 173 -7.15 16.06 4.10
CA ALA A 173 -6.09 17.07 4.12
C ALA A 173 -4.78 16.56 4.76
N ASP A 174 -4.85 15.43 5.45
CA ASP A 174 -3.71 14.82 6.13
C ASP A 174 -2.95 13.84 5.20
N GLU A 175 -3.55 13.47 4.06
CA GLU A 175 -2.92 12.64 3.05
C GLU A 175 -2.07 13.48 2.08
N ILE A 176 -0.89 13.00 1.76
CA ILE A 176 0.10 13.70 0.93
C ILE A 176 0.31 12.95 -0.38
N TYR A 177 -0.24 13.49 -1.45
CA TYR A 177 -0.16 12.93 -2.78
C TYR A 177 0.96 13.55 -3.60
N LEU A 178 1.74 12.70 -4.26
CA LEU A 178 2.83 13.14 -5.12
C LEU A 178 2.33 13.53 -6.51
N THR A 179 3.00 14.49 -7.10
CA THR A 179 2.85 14.78 -8.52
C THR A 179 3.91 14.04 -9.33
N ARG A 180 3.66 13.86 -10.63
CA ARG A 180 4.62 13.24 -11.55
C ARG A 180 5.98 13.92 -11.59
N GLU A 181 6.04 15.24 -11.30
CA GLU A 181 7.29 15.98 -11.22
C GLU A 181 8.12 15.61 -10.01
N GLN A 182 7.47 15.30 -8.89
CA GLN A 182 8.13 14.87 -7.64
C GLN A 182 8.59 13.40 -7.68
N LEU A 183 8.06 12.62 -8.63
CA LEU A 183 8.43 11.20 -8.84
C LEU A 183 9.60 11.03 -9.82
N LYS A 184 10.16 12.10 -10.38
CA LYS A 184 11.33 12.09 -11.29
C LYS A 184 12.63 12.34 -10.53
#